data_456c307cceb082462ba75935fe9cf17c
#
_entry.id   456c307cceb082462ba75935fe9cf17c
#
_cell.length_a   1.000
_cell.length_b   1.000
_cell.length_c   1.000
_cell.angle_alpha   90.00
_cell.angle_beta   90.00
_cell.angle_gamma   90.00
#
_symmetry.space_group_name_H-M   'P 1'
#
loop_
_entity.id
_entity.type
_entity.pdbx_description
1 polymer ?
#
loop_
_entity_poly.entity_id
_entity_poly.type
_entity_poly.pdbx_seq_one_letter_code
_entity_poly.pdbx_strand_id
1 'polypeptide(L)'
;MQYSLFISQTKFEENRIIQTISENSKKDRTDRFFGMVGAEVTAACGNFNNFIGSYRTYSNPVAVENGRLDNSMNYNSNSCGALQSDITLEAGQTTELIYILGRRKSEEAAAILNEYKEQGKVDREVEELKNYWHSTLCLLYTSDAA
;
A
#
# COMPACT_ATOMS: atom_id res chain seq x y z
N MET A 1 17.38 -17.43 24.82
CA MET A 1 16.88 -16.90 23.53
C MET A 1 15.44 -16.45 23.75
N GLN A 2 15.19 -15.16 23.83
CA GLN A 2 13.82 -14.64 23.93
C GLN A 2 13.26 -14.57 22.52
N TYR A 3 12.34 -15.45 22.18
CA TYR A 3 11.53 -15.29 20.97
C TYR A 3 10.51 -14.19 21.27
N SER A 4 10.74 -13.00 20.75
CA SER A 4 9.71 -11.98 20.71
C SER A 4 8.64 -12.44 19.71
N LEU A 5 7.52 -12.90 20.22
CA LEU A 5 6.34 -13.21 19.42
C LEU A 5 5.78 -11.88 18.87
N PHE A 6 6.07 -11.61 17.61
CA PHE A 6 5.45 -10.48 16.91
C PHE A 6 4.01 -10.90 16.56
N ILE A 7 3.05 -10.32 17.24
CA ILE A 7 1.65 -10.47 16.87
C ILE A 7 1.36 -9.46 15.76
N SER A 8 1.10 -9.96 14.56
CA SER A 8 0.69 -9.16 13.42
C SER A 8 -0.80 -9.31 13.17
N GLN A 9 -1.49 -8.18 13.04
CA GLN A 9 -2.91 -8.13 12.73
C GLN A 9 -3.13 -7.20 11.54
N THR A 10 -4.09 -7.52 10.69
CA THR A 10 -4.57 -6.62 9.67
C THR A 10 -6.03 -6.28 9.91
N LYS A 11 -6.43 -5.06 9.54
CA LYS A 11 -7.81 -4.61 9.48
C LYS A 11 -8.02 -3.83 8.21
N PHE A 12 -9.23 -3.85 7.68
CA PHE A 12 -9.65 -3.02 6.58
C PHE A 12 -10.52 -1.88 7.10
N GLU A 13 -10.18 -0.67 6.73
CA GLU A 13 -10.93 0.54 7.06
C GLU A 13 -11.01 1.44 5.84
N GLU A 14 -12.23 1.79 5.43
CA GLU A 14 -12.45 2.59 4.22
C GLU A 14 -11.73 1.98 3.00
N ASN A 15 -10.78 2.70 2.39
CA ASN A 15 -10.02 2.25 1.21
C ASN A 15 -8.59 1.81 1.56
N ARG A 16 -8.35 1.29 2.76
CA ARG A 16 -7.00 0.89 3.19
C ARG A 16 -6.99 -0.35 4.09
N ILE A 17 -5.92 -1.11 3.96
CA ILE A 17 -5.55 -2.15 4.93
C ILE A 17 -4.53 -1.56 5.88
N ILE A 18 -4.73 -1.75 7.17
CA ILE A 18 -3.82 -1.36 8.23
C ILE A 18 -3.24 -2.62 8.84
N GLN A 19 -1.91 -2.70 8.89
CA GLN A 19 -1.18 -3.74 9.58
C GLN A 19 -0.61 -3.20 10.88
N THR A 20 -1.07 -3.74 11.98
CA THR A 20 -0.55 -3.48 13.31
C THR A 20 0.38 -4.59 13.73
N ILE A 21 1.57 -4.26 14.23
CA ILE A 21 2.52 -5.20 14.82
C ILE A 21 2.62 -4.87 16.30
N SER A 22 2.26 -5.85 17.15
CA SER A 22 2.42 -5.72 18.60
C SER A 22 3.88 -5.99 18.96
N GLU A 23 4.63 -4.94 19.23
CA GLU A 23 5.94 -5.01 19.89
C GLU A 23 5.76 -4.75 21.39
N ASN A 24 6.60 -5.36 22.22
CA ASN A 24 6.56 -5.16 23.67
C ASN A 24 6.95 -3.75 24.14
N SER A 25 7.42 -2.87 23.26
CA SER A 25 7.75 -1.48 23.58
C SER A 25 6.65 -0.51 23.13
N LYS A 26 6.05 0.17 24.11
CA LYS A 26 4.86 1.01 23.94
C LYS A 26 5.12 2.42 23.38
N LYS A 27 6.36 2.82 23.07
CA LYS A 27 6.66 4.26 22.99
C LYS A 27 6.35 4.97 21.68
N ASP A 28 6.42 4.34 20.51
CA ASP A 28 6.12 5.00 19.22
C ASP A 28 5.47 4.02 18.24
N ARG A 29 4.26 3.61 18.58
CA ARG A 29 3.54 2.65 17.77
C ARG A 29 3.02 3.31 16.50
N THR A 30 3.65 2.99 15.37
CA THR A 30 3.16 3.31 14.04
C THR A 30 2.73 2.03 13.35
N ASP A 31 1.59 2.09 12.69
CA ASP A 31 1.08 1.00 11.87
C ASP A 31 1.59 1.13 10.43
N ARG A 32 1.64 0.03 9.70
CA ARG A 32 1.81 0.06 8.25
C ARG A 32 0.45 0.16 7.60
N PHE A 33 0.34 0.91 6.53
CA PHE A 33 -0.90 0.98 5.78
C PHE A 33 -0.64 0.81 4.28
N PHE A 34 -1.60 0.21 3.61
CA PHE A 34 -1.68 0.14 2.16
C PHE A 34 -3.09 0.58 1.75
N GLY A 35 -3.17 1.65 1.00
CA GLY A 35 -4.43 2.27 0.62
C GLY A 35 -4.49 2.60 -0.86
N MET A 36 -5.71 2.87 -1.33
CA MET A 36 -6.00 3.24 -2.71
C MET A 36 -6.89 4.47 -2.77
N VAL A 37 -6.64 5.32 -3.77
CA VAL A 37 -7.43 6.49 -4.13
C VAL A 37 -7.77 6.41 -5.62
N GLY A 38 -8.89 6.96 -6.03
CA GLY A 38 -9.36 6.99 -7.42
C GLY A 38 -10.52 6.05 -7.70
N ALA A 39 -10.75 5.03 -6.85
CA ALA A 39 -11.93 4.18 -6.92
C ALA A 39 -12.31 3.67 -5.53
N GLU A 40 -13.52 3.12 -5.41
CA GLU A 40 -13.96 2.43 -4.20
C GLU A 40 -13.37 1.03 -4.14
N VAL A 41 -12.91 0.63 -2.96
CA VAL A 41 -12.45 -0.75 -2.72
C VAL A 41 -13.65 -1.63 -2.44
N THR A 42 -13.92 -2.58 -3.32
CA THR A 42 -15.05 -3.52 -3.24
C THR A 42 -14.73 -4.75 -2.41
N ALA A 43 -13.46 -5.13 -2.33
CA ALA A 43 -12.99 -6.24 -1.49
C ALA A 43 -11.52 -6.03 -1.08
N ALA A 44 -11.13 -6.67 0.02
CA ALA A 44 -9.77 -6.58 0.55
C ALA A 44 -9.32 -7.94 1.12
N CYS A 45 -8.02 -8.22 1.11
CA CYS A 45 -7.48 -9.38 1.81
C CYS A 45 -6.19 -8.99 2.54
N GLY A 46 -6.19 -9.22 3.84
CA GLY A 46 -5.05 -8.99 4.73
C GLY A 46 -4.33 -10.28 5.15
N ASN A 47 -4.84 -11.44 4.75
CA ASN A 47 -4.31 -12.75 5.09
C ASN A 47 -3.55 -13.37 3.92
N PHE A 48 -2.24 -13.50 4.07
CA PHE A 48 -1.37 -14.01 3.01
C PHE A 48 -1.74 -15.43 2.58
N ASN A 49 -2.05 -16.33 3.53
CA ASN A 49 -2.35 -17.71 3.20
C ASN A 49 -3.65 -17.86 2.42
N ASN A 50 -4.64 -17.02 2.73
CA ASN A 50 -5.90 -16.99 2.00
C ASN A 50 -5.73 -16.37 0.61
N PHE A 51 -4.88 -15.36 0.47
CA PHE A 51 -4.60 -14.74 -0.81
C PHE A 51 -3.87 -15.71 -1.75
N ILE A 52 -2.80 -16.35 -1.28
CA ILE A 52 -2.00 -17.29 -2.09
C ILE A 52 -2.73 -18.62 -2.27
N GLY A 53 -3.29 -19.18 -1.20
CA GLY A 53 -3.89 -20.52 -1.20
C GLY A 53 -2.88 -21.64 -0.92
N SER A 54 -3.40 -22.78 -0.49
CA SER A 54 -2.59 -23.96 -0.21
C SER A 54 -1.98 -24.54 -1.49
N TYR A 55 -0.69 -24.88 -1.42
CA TYR A 55 0.08 -25.44 -2.55
C TYR A 55 0.19 -24.52 -3.77
N ARG A 56 0.02 -23.20 -3.58
CA ARG A 56 0.15 -22.17 -4.60
C ARG A 56 1.40 -21.31 -4.39
N THR A 57 1.73 -20.52 -5.38
CA THR A 57 2.90 -19.62 -5.38
C THR A 57 2.48 -18.20 -5.76
N TYR A 58 3.42 -17.27 -5.69
CA TYR A 58 3.20 -15.89 -6.15
C TYR A 58 2.82 -15.78 -7.64
N SER A 59 3.13 -16.79 -8.44
CA SER A 59 2.81 -16.80 -9.87
C SER A 59 1.36 -17.18 -10.16
N ASN A 60 0.68 -17.84 -9.21
CA ASN A 60 -0.69 -18.30 -9.36
C ASN A 60 -1.49 -18.24 -8.05
N PRO A 61 -1.66 -17.06 -7.43
CA PRO A 61 -2.44 -16.92 -6.21
C PRO A 61 -3.91 -17.32 -6.46
N VAL A 62 -4.50 -18.04 -5.53
CA VAL A 62 -5.90 -18.49 -5.64
C VAL A 62 -6.88 -17.32 -5.74
N ALA A 63 -6.61 -16.22 -5.05
CA ALA A 63 -7.45 -15.02 -5.09
C ALA A 63 -7.49 -14.39 -6.48
N VAL A 64 -6.37 -14.38 -7.20
CA VAL A 64 -6.28 -13.87 -8.58
C VAL A 64 -6.96 -14.82 -9.55
N GLU A 65 -6.76 -16.13 -9.39
CA GLU A 65 -7.41 -17.14 -10.24
C GLU A 65 -8.95 -17.08 -10.12
N ASN A 66 -9.45 -16.90 -8.89
CA ASN A 66 -10.88 -16.74 -8.63
C ASN A 66 -11.43 -15.37 -9.05
N GLY A 67 -10.58 -14.40 -9.38
CA GLY A 67 -10.96 -13.03 -9.71
C GLY A 67 -11.64 -12.28 -8.54
N ARG A 68 -11.50 -12.76 -7.31
CA ARG A 68 -12.19 -12.21 -6.15
C ARG A 68 -11.39 -12.38 -4.86
N LEU A 69 -11.34 -11.31 -4.05
CA LEU A 69 -10.85 -11.35 -2.69
C LEU A 69 -11.94 -11.83 -1.72
N ASP A 70 -11.53 -12.50 -0.66
CA ASP A 70 -12.41 -13.15 0.32
C ASP A 70 -12.73 -12.30 1.56
N ASN A 71 -12.23 -11.06 1.60
CA ASN A 71 -12.34 -10.13 2.73
C ASN A 71 -11.71 -10.67 4.03
N SER A 72 -10.82 -11.64 3.96
CA SER A 72 -10.15 -12.17 5.14
C SER A 72 -9.06 -11.24 5.64
N MET A 73 -9.02 -11.07 6.97
CA MET A 73 -7.97 -10.32 7.64
C MET A 73 -7.05 -11.26 8.42
N ASN A 74 -5.81 -10.83 8.61
CA ASN A 74 -4.84 -11.62 9.35
C ASN A 74 -4.96 -11.38 10.85
N TYR A 75 -4.85 -12.47 11.60
CA TYR A 75 -4.62 -12.43 13.03
C TYR A 75 -3.49 -13.41 13.39
N ASN A 76 -2.35 -12.88 13.74
CA ASN A 76 -1.20 -13.64 14.21
C ASN A 76 -0.58 -14.65 13.22
N SER A 77 -0.74 -14.40 11.92
CA SER A 77 -0.09 -15.19 10.85
C SER A 77 0.59 -14.25 9.83
N ASN A 78 0.92 -14.75 8.66
CA ASN A 78 1.52 -13.92 7.61
C ASN A 78 0.50 -12.93 7.04
N SER A 79 0.87 -11.67 7.03
CA SER A 79 0.04 -10.58 6.52
C SER A 79 0.36 -10.28 5.06
N CYS A 80 -0.66 -9.87 4.32
CA CYS A 80 -0.53 -9.23 3.02
C CYS A 80 -1.40 -7.98 2.95
N GLY A 81 -1.31 -7.25 1.85
CA GLY A 81 -2.21 -6.15 1.51
C GLY A 81 -2.68 -6.33 0.08
N ALA A 82 -3.91 -6.77 -0.11
CA ALA A 82 -4.56 -6.84 -1.42
C ALA A 82 -5.88 -6.06 -1.37
N LEU A 83 -6.08 -5.21 -2.37
CA LEU A 83 -7.28 -4.40 -2.55
C LEU A 83 -7.88 -4.71 -3.92
N GLN A 84 -9.18 -4.81 -4.00
CA GLN A 84 -9.93 -5.01 -5.24
C GLN A 84 -10.87 -3.85 -5.46
N SER A 85 -10.95 -3.39 -6.70
CA SER A 85 -11.94 -2.43 -7.19
C SER A 85 -12.52 -2.92 -8.50
N ASP A 86 -13.81 -2.71 -8.68
CA ASP A 86 -14.50 -2.98 -9.92
C ASP A 86 -14.70 -1.66 -10.67
N ILE A 87 -14.07 -1.53 -11.83
CA ILE A 87 -14.05 -0.29 -12.60
C ILE A 87 -14.61 -0.57 -14.00
N THR A 88 -15.60 0.21 -14.39
CA THR A 88 -16.13 0.19 -15.76
C THR A 88 -15.64 1.43 -16.50
N LEU A 89 -15.03 1.24 -17.66
CA LEU A 89 -14.55 2.31 -18.53
C LEU A 89 -15.31 2.30 -19.85
N GLU A 90 -15.83 3.46 -20.24
CA GLU A 90 -16.37 3.67 -21.56
C GLU A 90 -15.25 3.83 -22.61
N ALA A 91 -15.58 3.69 -23.87
CA ALA A 91 -14.61 3.82 -24.95
C ALA A 91 -13.95 5.23 -24.93
N GLY A 92 -12.62 5.26 -24.80
CA GLY A 92 -11.83 6.49 -24.71
C GLY A 92 -11.75 7.09 -23.29
N GLN A 93 -12.40 6.52 -22.31
CA GLN A 93 -12.30 6.94 -20.92
C GLN A 93 -11.00 6.43 -20.27
N THR A 94 -10.40 7.27 -19.44
CA THR A 94 -9.24 6.94 -18.60
C THR A 94 -9.58 7.20 -17.15
N THR A 95 -9.11 6.34 -16.27
CA THR A 95 -9.14 6.56 -14.82
C THR A 95 -7.76 6.40 -14.23
N GLU A 96 -7.48 7.13 -13.16
CA GLU A 96 -6.23 7.06 -12.42
C GLU A 96 -6.46 6.42 -11.07
N LEU A 97 -5.60 5.45 -10.74
CA LEU A 97 -5.57 4.82 -9.43
C LEU A 97 -4.24 5.11 -8.76
N ILE A 98 -4.30 5.63 -7.55
CA ILE A 98 -3.13 5.95 -6.75
C ILE A 98 -3.05 4.97 -5.59
N TYR A 99 -1.94 4.24 -5.49
CA TYR A 99 -1.66 3.33 -4.38
C TYR A 99 -0.63 3.94 -3.45
N ILE A 100 -0.91 3.91 -2.16
CA ILE A 100 -0.04 4.48 -1.13
C ILE A 100 0.31 3.41 -0.11
N LEU A 101 1.61 3.15 0.03
CA LEU A 101 2.16 2.29 1.07
C LEU A 101 2.99 3.15 2.03
N GLY A 102 2.70 3.05 3.32
CA GLY A 102 3.39 3.88 4.29
C GLY A 102 3.38 3.30 5.70
N ARG A 103 4.00 4.07 6.61
CA ARG A 103 4.03 3.78 8.04
C ARG A 103 3.63 5.04 8.80
N ARG A 104 2.45 5.04 9.41
CA ARG A 104 1.89 6.15 10.21
C ARG A 104 0.85 5.60 11.18
N LYS A 105 0.36 6.46 12.08
CA LYS A 105 -0.85 6.16 12.85
C LYS A 105 -2.06 6.10 11.91
N SER A 106 -3.09 5.37 12.30
CA SER A 106 -4.27 5.16 11.45
C SER A 106 -4.93 6.47 11.01
N GLU A 107 -5.04 7.45 11.92
CA GLU A 107 -5.63 8.75 11.62
C GLU A 107 -4.79 9.55 10.60
N GLU A 108 -3.45 9.51 10.74
CA GLU A 108 -2.54 10.15 9.80
C GLU A 108 -2.58 9.49 8.42
N ALA A 109 -2.73 8.16 8.38
CA ALA A 109 -2.88 7.42 7.12
C ALA A 109 -4.15 7.84 6.36
N ALA A 110 -5.26 8.06 7.07
CA ALA A 110 -6.49 8.57 6.47
C ALA A 110 -6.30 9.98 5.88
N ALA A 111 -5.63 10.86 6.61
CA ALA A 111 -5.33 12.22 6.15
C ALA A 111 -4.49 12.19 4.86
N ILE A 112 -3.43 11.38 4.83
CA ILE A 112 -2.58 11.21 3.64
C ILE A 112 -3.41 10.74 2.44
N LEU A 113 -4.24 9.70 2.58
CA LEU A 113 -5.09 9.24 1.48
C LEU A 113 -6.05 10.32 0.98
N ASN A 114 -6.57 11.15 1.89
CA ASN A 114 -7.43 12.27 1.50
C ASN A 114 -6.70 13.37 0.74
N GLU A 115 -5.44 13.67 1.07
CA GLU A 115 -4.63 14.62 0.32
C GLU A 115 -4.42 14.18 -1.14
N TYR A 116 -4.21 12.89 -1.38
CA TYR A 116 -4.00 12.34 -2.72
C TYR A 116 -5.30 12.18 -3.55
N LYS A 117 -6.46 12.55 -3.00
CA LYS A 117 -7.70 12.73 -3.78
C LYS A 117 -7.67 14.00 -4.64
N GLU A 118 -6.77 14.93 -4.34
CA GLU A 118 -6.59 16.13 -5.14
C GLU A 118 -5.98 15.78 -6.50
N GLN A 119 -6.65 16.18 -7.57
CA GLN A 119 -6.19 15.91 -8.94
C GLN A 119 -4.83 16.57 -9.21
N GLY A 120 -3.91 15.81 -9.83
CA GLY A 120 -2.57 16.28 -10.17
C GLY A 120 -1.60 16.41 -8.99
N LYS A 121 -1.98 15.96 -7.79
CA LYS A 121 -1.09 15.96 -6.61
C LYS A 121 0.18 15.16 -6.87
N VAL A 122 0.03 13.95 -7.41
CA VAL A 122 1.16 13.05 -7.71
C VAL A 122 2.11 13.70 -8.72
N ASP A 123 1.59 14.30 -9.79
CA ASP A 123 2.41 14.94 -10.82
C ASP A 123 3.21 16.10 -10.24
N ARG A 124 2.60 16.92 -9.40
CA ARG A 124 3.30 18.03 -8.72
C ARG A 124 4.43 17.52 -7.83
N GLU A 125 4.18 16.50 -7.02
CA GLU A 125 5.21 15.92 -6.14
C GLU A 125 6.35 15.26 -6.92
N VAL A 126 6.04 14.62 -8.04
CA VAL A 126 7.07 14.07 -8.94
C VAL A 126 7.93 15.17 -9.53
N GLU A 127 7.34 16.28 -9.99
CA GLU A 127 8.10 17.43 -10.50
C GLU A 127 8.92 18.12 -9.41
N GLU A 128 8.38 18.29 -8.21
CA GLU A 128 9.13 18.81 -7.06
C GLU A 128 10.33 17.92 -6.72
N LEU A 129 10.12 16.60 -6.71
CA LEU A 129 11.19 15.63 -6.46
C LEU A 129 12.27 15.67 -7.54
N LYS A 130 11.91 15.76 -8.83
CA LYS A 130 12.86 15.92 -9.93
C LYS A 130 13.68 17.21 -9.78
N ASN A 131 13.01 18.33 -9.49
CA ASN A 131 13.67 19.60 -9.28
C ASN A 131 14.62 19.57 -8.09
N TYR A 132 14.23 18.93 -6.99
CA TYR A 132 15.10 18.73 -5.84
C TYR A 132 16.36 17.93 -6.23
N TRP A 133 16.21 16.82 -6.93
CA TRP A 133 17.36 16.01 -7.32
C TRP A 133 18.24 16.71 -8.36
N HIS A 134 17.67 17.40 -9.34
CA HIS A 134 18.43 18.19 -10.31
C HIS A 134 19.25 19.30 -9.63
N SER A 135 18.68 19.99 -8.66
CA SER A 135 19.41 21.02 -7.92
C SER A 135 20.50 20.45 -6.99
N THR A 136 20.28 19.23 -6.46
CA THR A 136 21.19 18.62 -5.49
C THR A 136 22.32 17.83 -6.17
N LEU A 137 22.03 17.14 -7.28
CA LEU A 137 23.00 16.27 -8.00
C LEU A 137 23.73 16.97 -9.15
N CYS A 138 23.40 18.20 -9.48
CA CYS A 138 23.97 18.94 -10.63
C CYS A 138 25.51 19.16 -10.55
N LEU A 139 26.13 18.83 -9.44
CA LEU A 139 27.58 18.99 -9.22
C LEU A 139 28.43 17.78 -9.66
N LEU A 140 27.86 16.68 -10.13
CA LEU A 140 28.60 15.45 -10.41
C LEU A 140 28.89 15.18 -11.88
N TYR A 141 28.41 16.01 -12.81
CA TYR A 141 28.53 15.72 -14.25
C TYR A 141 29.53 16.60 -15.03
N THR A 142 30.35 17.40 -14.36
CA THR A 142 31.25 18.33 -15.07
C THR A 142 32.73 17.97 -15.06
N SER A 143 33.14 16.79 -14.56
CA SER A 143 34.59 16.55 -14.41
C SER A 143 35.21 15.50 -15.34
N ASP A 144 34.48 14.77 -16.15
CA ASP A 144 35.05 13.69 -16.94
C ASP A 144 34.73 13.73 -18.45
N ALA A 145 34.83 14.90 -19.06
CA ALA A 145 34.89 15.06 -20.51
C ALA A 145 36.13 15.88 -20.87
N ALA A 146 37.34 15.26 -20.74
CA ALA A 146 38.56 15.71 -21.34
C ALA A 146 39.26 14.55 -22.01
#